data_7c706e54ea5a6ea20595c2f0f6064c0e
#
_entry.id   7c706e54ea5a6ea20595c2f0f6064c0e
#
_cell.length_a   1.000
_cell.length_b   1.000
_cell.length_c   1.000
_cell.angle_alpha   90.00
_cell.angle_beta   90.00
_cell.angle_gamma   90.00
#
_symmetry.space_group_name_H-M   'P 1'
#
loop_
_entity.id
_entity.type
_entity.pdbx_description
1 polymer ?
#
loop_
_entity_poly.entity_id
_entity_poly.type
_entity_poly.pdbx_seq_one_letter_code
_entity_poly.pdbx_strand_id
1 'polypeptide(L)'
;MNRISKDSMMNRLRENAFKNMHELETLQSFPNVECFLEGDIGIIVFRPTETYCTVSLVMDSGTDLSKISFSELGIDACPQVVVSVNGCDALIEERPDIAGFSYDKTYKSFVKEAGMETGFRWSIRELAPGDQDLAENCTIHAEEERPSFREVFTMLIGERTGRILACVDHDEIVGYLAFVQSIDPLLDVAELYVKKEYRGKGIATDLGRKYANTVLSEGKIPYWSNAVSIGSERAAEKSGFSRCCSHLYYRKAALV
;
A
#
# COMPACT_ATOMS: atom_id res chain seq x y z
N MET A 1 -6.97 -28.53 -1.74
CA MET A 1 -7.17 -27.13 -2.15
C MET A 1 -8.21 -27.06 -3.27
N ASN A 2 -9.21 -26.17 -3.16
CA ASN A 2 -10.27 -26.04 -4.17
C ASN A 2 -10.08 -24.77 -5.00
N ARG A 3 -9.98 -24.89 -6.32
CA ARG A 3 -9.94 -23.73 -7.22
C ARG A 3 -11.32 -23.08 -7.29
N ILE A 4 -11.38 -21.75 -7.17
CA ILE A 4 -12.62 -20.98 -7.27
C ILE A 4 -12.49 -19.89 -8.33
N SER A 5 -13.64 -19.31 -8.74
CA SER A 5 -13.62 -18.20 -9.67
C SER A 5 -13.10 -16.93 -9.02
N LYS A 6 -12.53 -16.04 -9.83
CA LYS A 6 -12.10 -14.71 -9.42
C LYS A 6 -13.25 -13.90 -8.83
N ASP A 7 -14.45 -13.97 -9.42
CA ASP A 7 -15.64 -13.27 -8.92
C ASP A 7 -16.08 -13.77 -7.56
N SER A 8 -15.99 -15.08 -7.32
CA SER A 8 -16.30 -15.66 -6.00
C SER A 8 -15.32 -15.15 -4.94
N MET A 9 -14.02 -15.07 -5.27
CA MET A 9 -13.01 -14.51 -4.38
C MET A 9 -13.26 -13.02 -4.14
N MET A 10 -13.52 -12.24 -5.17
CA MET A 10 -13.82 -10.80 -5.04
C MET A 10 -15.03 -10.54 -4.15
N ASN A 11 -16.11 -11.31 -4.29
CA ASN A 11 -17.30 -11.15 -3.45
C ASN A 11 -16.99 -11.40 -1.98
N ARG A 12 -16.21 -12.44 -1.67
CA ARG A 12 -15.76 -12.74 -0.30
C ARG A 12 -14.91 -11.59 0.28
N LEU A 13 -13.96 -11.07 -0.49
CA LEU A 13 -13.07 -10.01 -0.03
C LEU A 13 -13.78 -8.67 0.20
N ARG A 14 -14.84 -8.39 -0.56
CA ARG A 14 -15.64 -7.17 -0.43
C ARG A 14 -16.41 -7.06 0.89
N GLU A 15 -16.62 -8.15 1.60
CA GLU A 15 -17.22 -8.14 2.94
C GLU A 15 -16.38 -7.32 3.93
N ASN A 16 -15.06 -7.21 3.69
CA ASN A 16 -14.18 -6.32 4.43
C ASN A 16 -13.17 -5.66 3.48
N ALA A 17 -13.65 -4.69 2.68
CA ALA A 17 -12.86 -4.05 1.63
C ALA A 17 -11.62 -3.32 2.15
N PHE A 18 -11.68 -2.68 3.32
CA PHE A 18 -10.53 -1.98 3.88
C PHE A 18 -9.39 -2.92 4.28
N LYS A 19 -9.73 -4.09 4.82
CA LYS A 19 -8.76 -5.12 5.16
C LYS A 19 -8.14 -5.74 3.90
N ASN A 20 -8.96 -5.96 2.88
CA ASN A 20 -8.61 -6.75 1.70
C ASN A 20 -8.32 -5.88 0.45
N MET A 21 -8.04 -4.59 0.64
CA MET A 21 -7.89 -3.64 -0.48
C MET A 21 -6.82 -4.10 -1.48
N HIS A 22 -5.66 -4.50 -0.99
CA HIS A 22 -4.54 -4.93 -1.83
C HIS A 22 -4.89 -6.18 -2.67
N GLU A 23 -5.58 -7.14 -2.08
CA GLU A 23 -6.02 -8.35 -2.76
C GLU A 23 -7.11 -8.06 -3.80
N LEU A 24 -8.06 -7.19 -3.46
CA LEU A 24 -9.09 -6.74 -4.39
C LEU A 24 -8.50 -5.99 -5.58
N GLU A 25 -7.53 -5.11 -5.34
CA GLU A 25 -6.80 -4.38 -6.39
C GLU A 25 -6.06 -5.36 -7.31
N THR A 26 -5.36 -6.34 -6.76
CA THR A 26 -4.70 -7.40 -7.52
C THR A 26 -5.69 -8.15 -8.41
N LEU A 27 -6.84 -8.53 -7.86
CA LEU A 27 -7.88 -9.20 -8.63
C LEU A 27 -8.48 -8.32 -9.73
N GLN A 28 -8.68 -7.02 -9.50
CA GLN A 28 -9.23 -6.12 -10.50
C GLN A 28 -8.24 -5.83 -11.63
N SER A 29 -6.98 -5.60 -11.28
CA SER A 29 -5.96 -5.10 -12.21
C SER A 29 -5.39 -6.19 -13.12
N PHE A 30 -5.37 -7.45 -12.67
CA PHE A 30 -4.68 -8.52 -13.40
C PHE A 30 -5.62 -9.64 -13.83
N PRO A 31 -5.67 -9.98 -15.15
CA PRO A 31 -6.55 -11.04 -15.65
C PRO A 31 -6.08 -12.45 -15.26
N ASN A 32 -4.78 -12.66 -15.13
CA ASN A 32 -4.15 -13.99 -14.93
C ASN A 32 -3.90 -14.29 -13.44
N VAL A 33 -4.89 -14.08 -12.60
CA VAL A 33 -4.83 -14.39 -11.18
C VAL A 33 -5.57 -15.69 -10.92
N GLU A 34 -4.96 -16.59 -10.18
CA GLU A 34 -5.58 -17.85 -9.77
C GLU A 34 -6.06 -17.74 -8.31
N CYS A 35 -7.25 -18.26 -8.05
CA CYS A 35 -7.89 -18.21 -6.74
C CYS A 35 -8.23 -19.62 -6.23
N PHE A 36 -7.93 -19.86 -4.95
CA PHE A 36 -8.19 -21.13 -4.29
C PHE A 36 -8.79 -20.89 -2.90
N LEU A 37 -9.45 -21.92 -2.38
CA LEU A 37 -9.89 -22.02 -0.98
C LEU A 37 -9.29 -23.28 -0.35
N GLU A 38 -8.75 -23.11 0.86
CA GLU A 38 -8.39 -24.22 1.75
C GLU A 38 -9.00 -23.96 3.13
N GLY A 39 -10.11 -24.68 3.41
CA GLY A 39 -10.96 -24.32 4.56
C GLY A 39 -11.45 -22.88 4.44
N ASP A 40 -11.13 -22.06 5.45
CA ASP A 40 -11.49 -20.64 5.50
C ASP A 40 -10.41 -19.70 4.93
N ILE A 41 -9.30 -20.27 4.40
CA ILE A 41 -8.21 -19.46 3.83
C ILE A 41 -8.50 -19.18 2.37
N GLY A 42 -8.63 -17.91 2.01
CA GLY A 42 -8.57 -17.45 0.63
C GLY A 42 -7.12 -17.39 0.16
N ILE A 43 -6.82 -17.97 -0.99
CA ILE A 43 -5.46 -18.00 -1.55
C ILE A 43 -5.52 -17.38 -2.94
N ILE A 44 -4.72 -16.36 -3.15
CA ILE A 44 -4.60 -15.63 -4.42
C ILE A 44 -3.18 -15.76 -4.92
N VAL A 45 -3.02 -16.34 -6.10
CA VAL A 45 -1.71 -16.52 -6.75
C VAL A 45 -1.63 -15.63 -7.97
N PHE A 46 -0.64 -14.76 -7.98
CA PHE A 46 -0.37 -13.87 -9.10
C PHE A 46 1.07 -14.03 -9.58
N ARG A 47 1.23 -14.27 -10.88
CA ARG A 47 2.53 -14.45 -11.55
C ARG A 47 2.73 -13.36 -12.60
N PRO A 48 3.30 -12.20 -12.22
CA PRO A 48 3.58 -11.13 -13.17
C PRO A 48 4.66 -11.50 -14.18
N THR A 49 5.59 -12.38 -13.79
CA THR A 49 6.65 -12.89 -14.67
C THR A 49 6.90 -14.38 -14.41
N GLU A 50 7.70 -15.02 -15.24
CA GLU A 50 8.12 -16.42 -15.06
C GLU A 50 9.02 -16.60 -13.80
N THR A 51 9.69 -15.55 -13.36
CA THR A 51 10.66 -15.58 -12.27
C THR A 51 10.12 -15.06 -10.95
N TYR A 52 8.95 -14.40 -10.94
CA TYR A 52 8.38 -13.77 -9.78
C TYR A 52 6.92 -14.17 -9.56
N CYS A 53 6.57 -14.54 -8.34
CA CYS A 53 5.23 -14.91 -7.93
C CYS A 53 4.87 -14.29 -6.58
N THR A 54 3.64 -13.83 -6.45
CA THR A 54 3.07 -13.46 -5.15
C THR A 54 1.95 -14.42 -4.79
N VAL A 55 1.86 -14.76 -3.51
CA VAL A 55 0.78 -15.56 -2.94
C VAL A 55 0.20 -14.76 -1.78
N SER A 56 -1.05 -14.32 -1.91
CA SER A 56 -1.77 -13.66 -0.81
C SER A 56 -2.66 -14.66 -0.10
N LEU A 57 -2.47 -14.80 1.20
CA LEU A 57 -3.27 -15.62 2.11
C LEU A 57 -4.20 -14.69 2.88
N VAL A 58 -5.50 -14.87 2.71
CA VAL A 58 -6.53 -14.06 3.37
C VAL A 58 -7.32 -14.95 4.32
N MET A 59 -7.34 -14.58 5.59
CA MET A 59 -7.99 -15.36 6.64
C MET A 59 -8.64 -14.49 7.70
N ASP A 60 -9.69 -14.98 8.33
CA ASP A 60 -10.45 -14.19 9.31
C ASP A 60 -9.93 -14.36 10.74
N SER A 61 -9.47 -15.51 11.16
CA SER A 61 -8.81 -15.71 12.46
C SER A 61 -8.31 -17.14 12.65
N GLY A 62 -7.24 -17.33 13.45
CA GLY A 62 -6.87 -18.59 14.10
C GLY A 62 -6.58 -19.79 13.20
N THR A 63 -6.41 -19.58 11.92
CA THR A 63 -6.26 -20.66 10.95
C THR A 63 -4.82 -21.15 10.91
N ASP A 64 -4.66 -22.46 10.97
CA ASP A 64 -3.37 -23.15 10.92
C ASP A 64 -2.79 -23.12 9.49
N LEU A 65 -1.77 -22.28 9.27
CA LEU A 65 -1.08 -22.14 7.99
C LEU A 65 -0.31 -23.41 7.57
N SER A 66 -0.05 -24.33 8.50
CA SER A 66 0.63 -25.60 8.18
C SER A 66 -0.18 -26.49 7.22
N LYS A 67 -1.47 -26.24 7.08
CA LYS A 67 -2.37 -26.95 6.16
C LYS A 67 -2.22 -26.54 4.70
N ILE A 68 -1.53 -25.44 4.43
CA ILE A 68 -1.36 -24.97 3.05
C ILE A 68 -0.23 -25.74 2.38
N SER A 69 -0.58 -26.48 1.33
CA SER A 69 0.39 -27.14 0.46
C SER A 69 0.83 -26.18 -0.66
N PHE A 70 1.94 -25.50 -0.46
CA PHE A 70 2.48 -24.57 -1.46
C PHE A 70 2.90 -25.27 -2.77
N SER A 71 3.26 -26.56 -2.71
CA SER A 71 3.56 -27.38 -3.90
C SER A 71 2.36 -27.52 -4.84
N GLU A 72 1.13 -27.61 -4.28
CA GLU A 72 -0.09 -27.67 -5.09
C GLU A 72 -0.38 -26.36 -5.85
N LEU A 73 0.22 -25.23 -5.42
CA LEU A 73 0.10 -23.94 -6.11
C LEU A 73 1.02 -23.81 -7.32
N GLY A 74 1.91 -24.79 -7.55
CA GLY A 74 2.86 -24.76 -8.68
C GLY A 74 3.88 -23.62 -8.61
N ILE A 75 4.20 -23.14 -7.40
CA ILE A 75 5.13 -22.01 -7.19
C ILE A 75 6.58 -22.47 -6.97
N ASP A 76 6.81 -23.79 -6.86
CA ASP A 76 8.15 -24.34 -6.60
C ASP A 76 9.16 -23.99 -7.69
N ALA A 77 8.71 -23.92 -8.93
CA ALA A 77 9.55 -23.53 -10.07
C ALA A 77 9.88 -22.03 -10.14
N CYS A 78 9.19 -21.20 -9.36
CA CYS A 78 9.42 -19.76 -9.35
C CYS A 78 10.61 -19.40 -8.44
N PRO A 79 11.67 -18.76 -8.97
CA PRO A 79 12.85 -18.41 -8.17
C PRO A 79 12.56 -17.40 -7.05
N GLN A 80 11.65 -16.48 -7.29
CA GLN A 80 11.29 -15.44 -6.34
C GLN A 80 9.80 -15.55 -5.98
N VAL A 81 9.52 -15.97 -4.76
CA VAL A 81 8.15 -16.04 -4.23
C VAL A 81 8.03 -15.17 -2.99
N VAL A 82 7.02 -14.31 -3.00
CA VAL A 82 6.62 -13.52 -1.83
C VAL A 82 5.25 -14.01 -1.38
N VAL A 83 5.15 -14.38 -0.12
CA VAL A 83 3.87 -14.71 0.52
C VAL A 83 3.46 -13.54 1.39
N SER A 84 2.25 -13.02 1.16
CA SER A 84 1.61 -12.05 2.06
C SER A 84 0.52 -12.74 2.86
N VAL A 85 0.47 -12.45 4.16
CA VAL A 85 -0.58 -12.96 5.05
C VAL A 85 -1.39 -11.79 5.56
N ASN A 86 -2.66 -11.76 5.20
CA ASN A 86 -3.64 -10.80 5.66
C ASN A 86 -4.56 -11.50 6.67
N GLY A 87 -4.44 -11.16 7.95
CA GLY A 87 -5.13 -11.82 9.03
C GLY A 87 -5.53 -10.90 10.19
N CYS A 88 -6.02 -11.50 11.28
CA CYS A 88 -6.31 -10.76 12.51
C CYS A 88 -5.03 -10.33 13.25
N ASP A 89 -5.16 -9.36 14.17
CA ASP A 89 -4.02 -8.82 14.92
C ASP A 89 -3.27 -9.90 15.70
N ALA A 90 -3.95 -10.88 16.29
CA ALA A 90 -3.31 -11.98 17.02
C ALA A 90 -2.38 -12.80 16.11
N LEU A 91 -2.84 -13.15 14.91
CA LEU A 91 -2.02 -13.86 13.93
C LEU A 91 -0.80 -13.03 13.49
N ILE A 92 -1.00 -11.72 13.31
CA ILE A 92 0.07 -10.79 12.93
C ILE A 92 1.14 -10.69 14.05
N GLU A 93 0.73 -10.73 15.31
CA GLU A 93 1.65 -10.70 16.46
C GLU A 93 2.42 -12.01 16.62
N GLU A 94 1.78 -13.14 16.40
CA GLU A 94 2.40 -14.48 16.50
C GLU A 94 3.43 -14.74 15.41
N ARG A 95 3.31 -14.09 14.25
CA ARG A 95 4.18 -14.31 13.08
C ARG A 95 4.38 -15.79 12.77
N PRO A 96 3.32 -16.49 12.34
CA PRO A 96 3.37 -17.93 12.16
C PRO A 96 4.46 -18.36 11.19
N ASP A 97 5.10 -19.50 11.48
CA ASP A 97 6.06 -20.09 10.56
C ASP A 97 5.36 -20.63 9.31
N ILE A 98 5.94 -20.31 8.15
CA ILE A 98 5.51 -20.85 6.85
C ILE A 98 6.65 -21.70 6.29
N ALA A 99 6.41 -22.99 6.11
CA ALA A 99 7.42 -23.92 5.64
C ALA A 99 8.06 -23.50 4.31
N GLY A 100 9.38 -23.35 4.28
CA GLY A 100 10.14 -22.91 3.10
C GLY A 100 10.20 -21.40 2.89
N PHE A 101 9.65 -20.60 3.82
CA PHE A 101 9.66 -19.14 3.75
C PHE A 101 10.21 -18.53 5.04
N SER A 102 10.93 -17.42 4.90
CA SER A 102 11.41 -16.63 6.03
C SER A 102 10.60 -15.35 6.15
N TYR A 103 10.24 -14.98 7.38
CA TYR A 103 9.59 -13.70 7.64
C TYR A 103 10.50 -12.54 7.18
N ASP A 104 9.93 -11.60 6.44
CA ASP A 104 10.61 -10.39 5.95
C ASP A 104 10.20 -9.17 6.78
N LYS A 105 8.91 -8.83 6.77
CA LYS A 105 8.42 -7.61 7.40
C LYS A 105 6.91 -7.62 7.61
N THR A 106 6.45 -6.66 8.42
CA THR A 106 5.03 -6.34 8.60
C THR A 106 4.76 -4.94 8.08
N TYR A 107 3.75 -4.78 7.25
CA TYR A 107 3.21 -3.49 6.89
C TYR A 107 1.86 -3.26 7.55
N LYS A 108 1.57 -2.02 7.92
CA LYS A 108 0.28 -1.59 8.45
C LYS A 108 -0.42 -0.68 7.45
N SER A 109 -1.72 -0.81 7.35
CA SER A 109 -2.56 0.05 6.54
C SER A 109 -3.56 0.79 7.42
N PHE A 110 -3.93 2.00 6.98
CA PHE A 110 -4.75 2.92 7.75
C PHE A 110 -5.85 3.50 6.87
N VAL A 111 -6.99 3.82 7.48
CA VAL A 111 -8.15 4.43 6.84
C VAL A 111 -8.65 5.60 7.66
N LYS A 112 -9.26 6.57 7.00
CA LYS A 112 -10.01 7.64 7.65
C LYS A 112 -11.34 7.82 6.97
N GLU A 113 -12.43 7.50 7.68
CA GLU A 113 -13.77 7.51 7.10
C GLU A 113 -14.51 8.84 7.27
N ALA A 114 -14.11 9.65 8.24
CA ALA A 114 -14.74 10.93 8.53
C ALA A 114 -13.81 11.90 9.28
N GLY A 115 -14.27 13.14 9.41
CA GLY A 115 -13.60 14.18 10.18
C GLY A 115 -12.62 15.00 9.33
N MET A 116 -12.87 16.31 9.29
CA MET A 116 -11.99 17.27 8.61
C MET A 116 -10.97 17.83 9.61
N GLU A 117 -9.73 17.87 9.19
CA GLU A 117 -8.63 18.41 9.99
C GLU A 117 -8.45 19.91 9.77
N THR A 118 -8.07 20.60 10.82
CA THR A 118 -7.80 22.05 10.81
C THR A 118 -6.45 22.35 11.47
N GLY A 119 -6.03 23.62 11.48
CA GLY A 119 -4.83 24.04 12.19
C GLY A 119 -3.53 23.57 11.50
N PHE A 120 -3.45 23.71 10.19
CA PHE A 120 -2.23 23.46 9.43
C PHE A 120 -1.11 24.45 9.82
N ARG A 121 0.10 23.93 9.98
CA ARG A 121 1.30 24.72 10.24
C ARG A 121 2.01 25.12 8.96
N TRP A 122 1.86 24.30 7.93
CA TRP A 122 2.53 24.44 6.65
C TRP A 122 1.54 24.76 5.53
N SER A 123 1.98 25.56 4.57
CA SER A 123 1.22 25.79 3.34
C SER A 123 1.37 24.57 2.43
N ILE A 124 0.25 23.89 2.18
CA ILE A 124 0.20 22.72 1.32
C ILE A 124 -0.79 22.98 0.20
N ARG A 125 -0.35 22.74 -1.02
CA ARG A 125 -1.20 22.84 -2.20
C ARG A 125 -1.08 21.62 -3.10
N GLU A 126 -2.09 21.40 -3.90
CA GLU A 126 -2.06 20.40 -4.94
C GLU A 126 -1.28 20.94 -6.15
N LEU A 127 -0.44 20.08 -6.75
CA LEU A 127 0.31 20.42 -7.95
C LEU A 127 -0.55 20.20 -9.19
N ALA A 128 -0.34 21.05 -10.18
CA ALA A 128 -1.00 21.04 -11.48
C ALA A 128 0.03 20.91 -12.61
N PRO A 129 -0.36 20.62 -13.85
CA PRO A 129 0.56 20.55 -14.99
C PRO A 129 1.43 21.81 -15.19
N GLY A 130 0.94 22.98 -14.75
CA GLY A 130 1.70 24.24 -14.80
C GLY A 130 2.84 24.34 -13.78
N ASP A 131 3.01 23.39 -12.87
CA ASP A 131 4.07 23.37 -11.86
C ASP A 131 5.33 22.61 -12.32
N GLN A 132 5.50 22.41 -13.61
CA GLN A 132 6.62 21.66 -14.16
C GLN A 132 7.98 22.24 -13.75
N ASP A 133 8.15 23.57 -13.80
CA ASP A 133 9.40 24.22 -13.40
C ASP A 133 9.75 23.94 -11.94
N LEU A 134 8.74 23.93 -11.06
CA LEU A 134 8.91 23.58 -9.66
C LEU A 134 9.32 22.11 -9.47
N ALA A 135 8.78 21.21 -10.28
CA ALA A 135 9.14 19.80 -10.27
C ALA A 135 10.54 19.54 -10.82
N GLU A 136 10.96 20.26 -11.87
CA GLU A 136 12.29 20.15 -12.47
C GLU A 136 13.40 20.63 -11.53
N ASN A 137 13.12 21.65 -10.72
CA ASN A 137 14.07 22.17 -9.73
C ASN A 137 14.06 21.41 -8.40
N CYS A 138 13.20 20.41 -8.25
CA CYS A 138 13.10 19.64 -7.01
C CYS A 138 14.24 18.62 -6.89
N THR A 139 15.00 18.70 -5.81
CA THR A 139 16.15 17.82 -5.53
C THR A 139 15.79 16.54 -4.76
N ILE A 140 14.51 16.32 -4.47
CA ILE A 140 14.05 15.11 -3.79
C ILE A 140 14.35 13.90 -4.68
N HIS A 141 15.00 12.87 -4.10
CA HIS A 141 15.44 11.63 -4.76
C HIS A 141 16.49 11.79 -5.87
N ALA A 142 17.11 12.97 -6.03
CA ALA A 142 18.08 13.18 -7.10
C ALA A 142 19.31 12.25 -7.02
N GLU A 143 19.64 11.75 -5.83
CA GLU A 143 20.81 10.89 -5.55
C GLU A 143 20.42 9.47 -5.10
N GLU A 144 19.13 9.10 -5.17
CA GLU A 144 18.64 7.81 -4.72
C GLU A 144 18.43 6.85 -5.90
N GLU A 145 18.60 5.55 -5.69
CA GLU A 145 18.24 4.49 -6.67
C GLU A 145 16.72 4.28 -6.77
N ARG A 146 15.99 5.35 -7.03
CA ARG A 146 14.52 5.39 -7.15
C ARG A 146 14.14 6.54 -8.07
N PRO A 147 12.92 6.56 -8.64
CA PRO A 147 12.48 7.66 -9.48
C PRO A 147 12.64 9.02 -8.80
N SER A 148 13.22 9.97 -9.52
CA SER A 148 13.31 11.36 -9.09
C SER A 148 11.91 11.97 -8.93
N PHE A 149 11.78 13.04 -8.17
CA PHE A 149 10.49 13.72 -8.04
C PHE A 149 9.94 14.18 -9.41
N ARG A 150 10.79 14.60 -10.34
CA ARG A 150 10.40 14.94 -11.71
C ARG A 150 9.73 13.77 -12.43
N GLU A 151 10.28 12.56 -12.31
CA GLU A 151 9.69 11.36 -12.94
C GLU A 151 8.35 11.00 -12.27
N VAL A 152 8.26 11.08 -10.94
CA VAL A 152 7.00 10.91 -10.21
C VAL A 152 5.96 11.94 -10.66
N PHE A 153 6.34 13.21 -10.79
CA PHE A 153 5.46 14.28 -11.28
C PHE A 153 4.98 14.00 -12.70
N THR A 154 5.88 13.64 -13.62
CA THR A 154 5.55 13.33 -15.01
C THR A 154 4.57 12.16 -15.08
N MET A 155 4.83 11.09 -14.36
CA MET A 155 3.97 9.90 -14.33
C MET A 155 2.57 10.22 -13.76
N LEU A 156 2.50 10.92 -12.62
CA LEU A 156 1.21 11.12 -11.95
C LEU A 156 0.41 12.28 -12.54
N ILE A 157 1.03 13.42 -12.77
CA ILE A 157 0.36 14.63 -13.24
C ILE A 157 0.34 14.69 -14.77
N GLY A 158 1.48 14.39 -15.42
CA GLY A 158 1.58 14.40 -16.89
C GLY A 158 0.69 13.35 -17.55
N GLU A 159 0.71 12.13 -17.05
CA GLU A 159 -0.09 11.02 -17.56
C GLU A 159 -1.50 10.93 -16.91
N ARG A 160 -1.79 11.80 -15.95
CA ARG A 160 -3.07 11.86 -15.23
C ARG A 160 -3.43 10.56 -14.50
N THR A 161 -2.44 9.88 -13.97
CA THR A 161 -2.62 8.62 -13.24
C THR A 161 -2.78 8.81 -11.73
N GLY A 162 -2.45 10.01 -11.23
CA GLY A 162 -2.52 10.34 -9.81
C GLY A 162 -2.49 11.83 -9.52
N ARG A 163 -2.31 12.17 -8.27
CA ARG A 163 -2.31 13.54 -7.74
C ARG A 163 -1.17 13.73 -6.74
N ILE A 164 -0.67 14.94 -6.59
CA ILE A 164 0.42 15.27 -5.68
C ILE A 164 0.04 16.50 -4.86
N LEU A 165 0.11 16.38 -3.53
CA LEU A 165 0.11 17.49 -2.59
C LEU A 165 1.56 17.82 -2.23
N ALA A 166 1.95 19.07 -2.31
CA ALA A 166 3.29 19.53 -1.99
C ALA A 166 3.29 20.60 -0.90
N CYS A 167 4.25 20.48 0.01
CA CYS A 167 4.67 21.53 0.91
C CYS A 167 5.79 22.31 0.23
N VAL A 168 5.56 23.60 -0.04
CA VAL A 168 6.52 24.48 -0.70
C VAL A 168 7.02 25.51 0.31
N ASP A 169 8.34 25.65 0.41
CA ASP A 169 9.02 26.63 1.24
C ASP A 169 10.09 27.33 0.40
N HIS A 170 10.05 28.68 0.31
CA HIS A 170 10.97 29.49 -0.50
C HIS A 170 11.13 28.99 -1.95
N ASP A 171 10.01 28.73 -2.63
CA ASP A 171 9.95 28.22 -4.00
C ASP A 171 10.59 26.83 -4.21
N GLU A 172 10.78 26.08 -3.13
CA GLU A 172 11.29 24.73 -3.17
C GLU A 172 10.27 23.73 -2.58
N ILE A 173 10.12 22.55 -3.20
CA ILE A 173 9.34 21.45 -2.64
C ILE A 173 10.17 20.81 -1.52
N VAL A 174 9.70 20.94 -0.28
CA VAL A 174 10.37 20.39 0.91
C VAL A 174 9.73 19.09 1.42
N GLY A 175 8.56 18.75 0.89
CA GLY A 175 7.89 17.49 1.13
C GLY A 175 6.67 17.33 0.23
N TYR A 176 6.27 16.10 -0.04
CA TYR A 176 5.09 15.81 -0.85
C TYR A 176 4.39 14.53 -0.41
N LEU A 177 3.12 14.42 -0.78
CA LEU A 177 2.32 13.21 -0.70
C LEU A 177 1.67 12.99 -2.06
N ALA A 178 1.99 11.86 -2.67
CA ALA A 178 1.38 11.39 -3.91
C ALA A 178 0.29 10.36 -3.60
N PHE A 179 -0.83 10.41 -4.32
CA PHE A 179 -1.93 9.47 -4.15
C PHE A 179 -2.61 9.17 -5.49
N VAL A 180 -3.17 7.97 -5.57
CA VAL A 180 -3.77 7.42 -6.78
C VAL A 180 -5.15 6.85 -6.49
N GLN A 181 -5.98 6.72 -7.54
CA GLN A 181 -7.21 5.95 -7.43
C GLN A 181 -6.85 4.47 -7.30
N SER A 182 -7.33 3.85 -6.23
CA SER A 182 -7.29 2.42 -6.05
C SER A 182 -8.67 1.82 -6.39
N ILE A 183 -9.27 1.08 -5.49
CA ILE A 183 -10.61 0.52 -5.65
C ILE A 183 -11.63 1.56 -5.20
N ASP A 184 -12.61 1.89 -6.07
CA ASP A 184 -13.66 2.83 -5.69
C ASP A 184 -14.40 2.37 -4.42
N PRO A 185 -14.60 3.24 -3.40
CA PRO A 185 -14.31 4.68 -3.37
C PRO A 185 -12.92 5.06 -2.77
N LEU A 186 -11.95 4.17 -2.70
CA LEU A 186 -10.67 4.38 -2.03
C LEU A 186 -9.67 5.13 -2.91
N LEU A 187 -9.04 6.17 -2.38
CA LEU A 187 -7.80 6.74 -2.89
C LEU A 187 -6.65 6.33 -1.96
N ASP A 188 -5.54 5.88 -2.52
CA ASP A 188 -4.42 5.34 -1.77
C ASP A 188 -3.18 6.24 -1.83
N VAL A 189 -2.47 6.33 -0.71
CA VAL A 189 -1.16 7.00 -0.66
C VAL A 189 -0.14 6.15 -1.38
N ALA A 190 0.32 6.63 -2.53
CA ALA A 190 1.38 5.98 -3.30
C ALA A 190 2.76 6.31 -2.72
N GLU A 191 2.97 7.53 -2.26
CA GLU A 191 4.24 7.96 -1.70
C GLU A 191 4.08 9.15 -0.75
N LEU A 192 4.89 9.17 0.32
CA LEU A 192 5.09 10.32 1.20
C LEU A 192 6.58 10.52 1.41
N TYR A 193 7.04 11.73 1.16
CA TYR A 193 8.42 12.12 1.41
C TYR A 193 8.54 13.51 2.04
N VAL A 194 9.53 13.67 2.92
CA VAL A 194 9.92 14.97 3.49
C VAL A 194 11.44 15.03 3.52
N LYS A 195 12.02 16.12 3.00
CA LYS A 195 13.46 16.37 3.01
C LYS A 195 14.02 16.21 4.42
N LYS A 196 15.22 15.64 4.52
CA LYS A 196 15.83 15.23 5.80
C LYS A 196 15.90 16.38 6.80
N GLU A 197 16.29 17.55 6.37
CA GLU A 197 16.44 18.79 7.16
C GLU A 197 15.09 19.40 7.59
N TYR A 198 13.99 18.97 6.97
CA TYR A 198 12.63 19.37 7.29
C TYR A 198 11.85 18.33 8.13
N ARG A 199 12.45 17.19 8.40
CA ARG A 199 11.80 16.14 9.21
C ARG A 199 11.61 16.59 10.67
N GLY A 200 10.63 16.03 11.33
CA GLY A 200 10.29 16.40 12.72
C GLY A 200 9.49 17.70 12.87
N LYS A 201 9.31 18.50 11.80
CA LYS A 201 8.62 19.79 11.84
C LYS A 201 7.11 19.73 11.56
N GLY A 202 6.54 18.53 11.40
CA GLY A 202 5.09 18.32 11.22
C GLY A 202 4.61 18.29 9.77
N ILE A 203 5.48 18.45 8.76
CA ILE A 203 5.10 18.49 7.33
C ILE A 203 4.36 17.22 6.92
N ALA A 204 4.86 16.03 7.26
CA ALA A 204 4.21 14.77 6.92
C ALA A 204 2.79 14.67 7.48
N THR A 205 2.58 15.15 8.70
CA THR A 205 1.25 15.20 9.34
C THR A 205 0.31 16.15 8.61
N ASP A 206 0.79 17.34 8.26
CA ASP A 206 -0.04 18.32 7.55
C ASP A 206 -0.36 17.86 6.13
N LEU A 207 0.58 17.21 5.43
CA LEU A 207 0.34 16.55 4.14
C LEU A 207 -0.75 15.48 4.25
N GLY A 208 -0.66 14.60 5.25
CA GLY A 208 -1.68 13.57 5.51
C GLY A 208 -3.05 14.16 5.85
N ARG A 209 -3.12 15.21 6.65
CA ARG A 209 -4.37 15.94 6.94
C ARG A 209 -4.98 16.57 5.70
N LYS A 210 -4.15 17.25 4.89
CA LYS A 210 -4.60 17.88 3.63
C LYS A 210 -5.11 16.83 2.66
N TYR A 211 -4.39 15.72 2.52
CA TYR A 211 -4.81 14.57 1.73
C TYR A 211 -6.18 14.05 2.19
N ALA A 212 -6.33 13.76 3.48
CA ALA A 212 -7.60 13.27 4.03
C ALA A 212 -8.76 14.24 3.74
N ASN A 213 -8.56 15.55 4.00
CA ASN A 213 -9.57 16.57 3.73
C ASN A 213 -9.94 16.65 2.26
N THR A 214 -8.95 16.61 1.36
CA THR A 214 -9.18 16.65 -0.08
C THR A 214 -10.03 15.47 -0.51
N VAL A 215 -9.65 14.25 -0.14
CA VAL A 215 -10.34 13.02 -0.53
C VAL A 215 -11.75 12.94 0.05
N LEU A 216 -11.92 13.25 1.34
CA LEU A 216 -13.24 13.25 2.00
C LEU A 216 -14.19 14.29 1.41
N SER A 217 -13.68 15.46 0.99
CA SER A 217 -14.51 16.50 0.35
C SER A 217 -15.05 16.07 -1.02
N GLU A 218 -14.44 15.08 -1.64
CA GLU A 218 -14.87 14.47 -2.91
C GLU A 218 -15.82 13.28 -2.71
N GLY A 219 -16.19 12.97 -1.46
CA GLY A 219 -17.02 11.81 -1.12
C GLY A 219 -16.29 10.47 -1.27
N LYS A 220 -14.96 10.51 -1.31
CA LYS A 220 -14.09 9.34 -1.38
C LYS A 220 -13.50 9.03 0.01
N ILE A 221 -12.83 7.89 0.12
CA ILE A 221 -12.25 7.42 1.37
C ILE A 221 -10.72 7.44 1.25
N PRO A 222 -10.02 8.25 2.06
CA PRO A 222 -8.56 8.24 2.07
C PRO A 222 -8.04 6.97 2.73
N TYR A 223 -7.16 6.29 2.03
CA TYR A 223 -6.52 5.06 2.44
C TYR A 223 -5.00 5.23 2.43
N TRP A 224 -4.33 4.66 3.39
CA TRP A 224 -2.87 4.73 3.50
C TRP A 224 -2.33 3.31 3.60
N SER A 225 -2.02 2.73 2.47
CA SER A 225 -1.53 1.36 2.40
C SER A 225 -0.07 1.26 2.87
N ASN A 226 0.26 0.08 3.38
CA ASN A 226 1.62 -0.39 3.54
C ASN A 226 2.60 0.64 4.12
N ALA A 227 2.27 1.25 5.26
CA ALA A 227 3.20 2.13 5.94
C ALA A 227 4.54 1.40 6.20
N VAL A 228 5.57 1.78 5.45
CA VAL A 228 6.86 1.07 5.37
C VAL A 228 7.83 1.41 6.50
N SER A 229 7.50 2.40 7.33
CA SER A 229 8.37 2.87 8.40
C SER A 229 7.57 3.38 9.60
N ILE A 230 8.18 3.37 10.78
CA ILE A 230 7.61 4.00 11.99
C ILE A 230 7.27 5.48 11.73
N GLY A 231 8.04 6.17 10.87
CA GLY A 231 7.76 7.55 10.50
C GLY A 231 6.46 7.69 9.71
N SER A 232 6.20 6.79 8.76
CA SER A 232 4.97 6.73 7.97
C SER A 232 3.76 6.36 8.85
N GLU A 233 3.88 5.34 9.70
CA GLU A 233 2.83 4.96 10.66
C GLU A 233 2.43 6.15 11.54
N ARG A 234 3.41 6.81 12.18
CA ARG A 234 3.16 7.98 13.03
C ARG A 234 2.57 9.16 12.27
N ALA A 235 2.94 9.34 11.00
CA ALA A 235 2.35 10.39 10.17
C ALA A 235 0.86 10.11 9.91
N ALA A 236 0.50 8.87 9.55
CA ALA A 236 -0.88 8.45 9.37
C ALA A 236 -1.71 8.67 10.65
N GLU A 237 -1.26 8.13 11.80
CA GLU A 237 -1.95 8.27 13.08
C GLU A 237 -2.16 9.74 13.49
N LYS A 238 -1.10 10.58 13.40
CA LYS A 238 -1.19 12.01 13.71
C LYS A 238 -2.04 12.81 12.72
N SER A 239 -2.28 12.26 11.55
CA SER A 239 -3.22 12.83 10.55
C SER A 239 -4.66 12.37 10.77
N GLY A 240 -4.92 11.62 11.85
CA GLY A 240 -6.25 11.17 12.23
C GLY A 240 -6.72 9.90 11.52
N PHE A 241 -5.80 9.14 10.93
CA PHE A 241 -6.10 7.82 10.39
C PHE A 241 -6.10 6.76 11.49
N SER A 242 -6.98 5.77 11.34
CA SER A 242 -7.04 4.58 12.19
C SER A 242 -6.47 3.38 11.46
N ARG A 243 -5.70 2.54 12.15
CA ARG A 243 -5.23 1.28 11.58
C ARG A 243 -6.41 0.37 11.24
N CYS A 244 -6.47 -0.12 10.01
CA CYS A 244 -7.53 -1.02 9.54
C CYS A 244 -7.06 -2.46 9.35
N CYS A 245 -5.80 -2.66 8.97
CA CYS A 245 -5.23 -3.99 8.81
C CYS A 245 -3.70 -3.99 8.90
N SER A 246 -3.14 -5.20 8.97
CA SER A 246 -1.69 -5.42 8.85
C SER A 246 -1.45 -6.64 7.98
N HIS A 247 -0.36 -6.63 7.23
CA HIS A 247 0.06 -7.71 6.37
C HIS A 247 1.46 -8.18 6.77
N LEU A 248 1.63 -9.48 6.96
CA LEU A 248 2.93 -10.12 7.11
C LEU A 248 3.46 -10.49 5.74
N TYR A 249 4.73 -10.23 5.50
CA TYR A 249 5.41 -10.62 4.28
C TYR A 249 6.51 -11.62 4.58
N TYR A 250 6.55 -12.67 3.75
CA TYR A 250 7.55 -13.74 3.80
C TYR A 250 8.19 -13.88 2.42
N ARG A 251 9.46 -14.25 2.41
CA ARG A 251 10.21 -14.54 1.19
C ARG A 251 10.63 -16.00 1.17
N LYS A 252 10.66 -16.60 -0.01
CA LYS A 252 11.21 -17.94 -0.20
C LYS A 252 12.63 -17.96 0.37
N ALA A 253 12.91 -18.92 1.25
CA ALA A 253 14.25 -19.10 1.78
C ALA A 253 15.21 -19.36 0.61
N ALA A 254 16.38 -18.70 0.61
CA ALA A 254 17.42 -19.01 -0.36
C ALA A 254 17.78 -20.49 -0.21
N LEU A 255 17.83 -21.22 -1.32
CA LEU A 255 18.39 -22.56 -1.33
C LEU A 255 19.88 -22.44 -0.93
N VAL A 256 20.22 -22.92 0.27
CA VAL A 256 21.59 -22.95 0.77
C VAL A 256 22.36 -24.05 0.06
#